data_60c5edf0b7544231b7b0d6eaafa69cb2
#
_entry.id   60c5edf0b7544231b7b0d6eaafa69cb2
#
_cell.length_a   1.000
_cell.length_b   1.000
_cell.length_c   1.000
_cell.angle_alpha   90.00
_cell.angle_beta   90.00
_cell.angle_gamma   90.00
#
_symmetry.space_group_name_H-M   'P 1'
#
loop_
_entity.id
_entity.type
_entity.pdbx_description
1 polymer ?
#
loop_
_entity_poly.entity_id
_entity_poly.type
_entity_poly.pdbx_seq_one_letter_code
_entity_poly.pdbx_strand_id
1 'polypeptide(L)'
;ILFHWGDSFVSLQDMTHGMKFNERAREIGFRDGDILLRADEKPLERFGVDMLRDIAEARTVTVLRDGKEAEVYMPEISLLDIAKDDPMFVTALVPNVVDSVIPGGGLDKAGIQKGDSLVAVNGERLNSWNALVEKLDNMQADAETTGDKGVAMQMVYSRGGLRDTVTVHTDSLFRV
;
A
#
# COMPACT_ATOMS: atom_id res chain seq x y z
N ILE A 1 -8.02 -6.29 -6.25
CA ILE A 1 -8.19 -6.89 -4.93
C ILE A 1 -9.35 -6.20 -4.25
N LEU A 2 -10.38 -6.95 -4.02
CA LEU A 2 -11.52 -6.47 -3.26
C LEU A 2 -11.31 -6.81 -1.79
N PHE A 3 -10.95 -5.79 -1.01
CA PHE A 3 -11.12 -5.87 0.43
C PHE A 3 -12.58 -5.61 0.73
N HIS A 4 -13.30 -6.63 1.15
CA HIS A 4 -14.63 -6.44 1.71
C HIS A 4 -14.48 -5.87 3.12
N TRP A 5 -14.68 -4.58 3.25
CA TRP A 5 -14.92 -3.92 4.52
C TRP A 5 -16.36 -4.24 4.94
N GLY A 6 -16.56 -5.44 5.45
CA GLY A 6 -17.83 -5.88 5.99
C GLY A 6 -17.65 -6.26 7.47
N ASP A 7 -18.38 -7.25 7.92
CA ASP A 7 -18.33 -7.76 9.28
C ASP A 7 -17.06 -8.57 9.60
N SER A 8 -16.12 -8.68 8.64
CA SER A 8 -14.86 -9.39 8.84
C SER A 8 -13.76 -8.45 9.31
N PHE A 9 -13.13 -8.79 10.42
CA PHE A 9 -11.96 -8.09 10.95
C PHE A 9 -10.72 -8.46 10.14
N VAL A 10 -9.91 -7.46 9.79
CA VAL A 10 -8.59 -7.70 9.21
C VAL A 10 -7.61 -7.94 10.35
N SER A 11 -7.07 -9.14 10.41
CA SER A 11 -6.04 -9.49 11.38
C SER A 11 -4.70 -8.87 10.96
N LEU A 12 -4.00 -8.27 11.92
CA LEU A 12 -2.65 -7.74 11.69
C LEU A 12 -1.65 -8.84 11.32
N GLN A 13 -1.87 -10.07 11.78
CA GLN A 13 -1.03 -11.21 11.45
C GLN A 13 -1.11 -11.63 9.97
N ASP A 14 -2.23 -11.31 9.30
CA ASP A 14 -2.42 -11.60 7.88
C ASP A 14 -1.78 -10.53 6.97
N MET A 15 -1.30 -9.43 7.54
CA MET A 15 -0.62 -8.35 6.82
C MET A 15 0.88 -8.63 6.65
N THR A 16 1.21 -9.70 5.92
CA THR A 16 2.58 -10.20 5.78
C THR A 16 3.53 -9.25 5.04
N HIS A 17 3.01 -8.29 4.27
CA HIS A 17 3.78 -7.26 3.59
C HIS A 17 4.01 -6.01 4.45
N GLY A 18 3.48 -6.00 5.67
CA GLY A 18 3.55 -4.86 6.56
C GLY A 18 2.56 -3.76 6.23
N MET A 19 2.83 -2.57 6.72
CA MET A 19 1.93 -1.44 6.65
C MET A 19 2.59 -0.23 6.02
N LYS A 20 1.77 0.65 5.45
CA LYS A 20 2.17 1.96 4.97
C LYS A 20 1.80 3.00 6.03
N PHE A 21 2.72 3.91 6.30
CA PHE A 21 2.56 4.98 7.28
C PHE A 21 2.56 6.35 6.61
N ASN A 22 1.84 7.29 7.19
CA ASN A 22 1.86 8.67 6.72
C ASN A 22 3.13 9.41 7.21
N GLU A 23 3.27 10.67 6.82
CA GLU A 23 4.42 11.48 7.19
C GLU A 23 4.56 11.64 8.71
N ARG A 24 3.47 11.89 9.42
CA ARG A 24 3.45 11.98 10.88
C ARG A 24 3.99 10.73 11.56
N ALA A 25 3.55 9.56 11.10
CA ALA A 25 4.02 8.28 11.64
C ALA A 25 5.51 8.05 11.33
N ARG A 26 5.97 8.41 10.14
CA ARG A 26 7.40 8.30 9.78
C ARG A 26 8.29 9.23 10.61
N GLU A 27 7.83 10.43 10.91
CA GLU A 27 8.54 11.36 11.80
C GLU A 27 8.67 10.81 13.23
N ILE A 28 7.67 10.06 13.69
CA ILE A 28 7.70 9.36 14.99
C ILE A 28 8.72 8.23 15.00
N GLY A 29 8.92 7.55 13.88
CA GLY A 29 9.90 6.49 13.72
C GLY A 29 9.38 5.22 13.06
N PHE A 30 8.12 5.17 12.65
CA PHE A 30 7.58 4.08 11.84
C PHE A 30 8.16 4.11 10.43
N ARG A 31 8.26 2.95 9.81
CA ARG A 31 8.70 2.79 8.42
C ARG A 31 7.73 1.91 7.64
N ASP A 32 7.55 2.23 6.37
CA ASP A 32 6.75 1.40 5.48
C ASP A 32 7.31 -0.02 5.45
N GLY A 33 6.43 -1.00 5.60
CA GLY A 33 6.78 -2.40 5.72
C GLY A 33 6.82 -2.92 7.16
N ASP A 34 6.78 -2.05 8.16
CA ASP A 34 6.69 -2.48 9.57
C ASP A 34 5.37 -3.20 9.81
N ILE A 35 5.42 -4.29 10.58
CA ILE A 35 4.24 -5.00 11.06
C ILE A 35 4.06 -4.65 12.54
N LEU A 36 2.90 -4.12 12.89
CA LEU A 36 2.57 -3.77 14.27
C LEU A 36 2.37 -5.03 15.10
N LEU A 37 3.13 -5.17 16.18
CA LEU A 37 3.06 -6.34 17.08
C LEU A 37 2.32 -6.04 18.38
N ARG A 38 2.73 -5.00 19.08
CA ARG A 38 2.12 -4.61 20.35
C ARG A 38 2.31 -3.13 20.67
N ALA A 39 1.40 -2.60 21.45
CA ALA A 39 1.47 -1.26 22.02
C ALA A 39 1.73 -1.41 23.54
N ASP A 40 2.87 -0.93 24.02
CA ASP A 40 3.43 -1.29 25.33
C ASP A 40 3.48 -2.83 25.46
N GLU A 41 2.76 -3.40 26.39
CA GLU A 41 2.66 -4.85 26.59
C GLU A 41 1.40 -5.48 25.97
N LYS A 42 0.52 -4.65 25.37
CA LYS A 42 -0.75 -5.09 24.81
C LYS A 42 -0.58 -5.53 23.35
N PRO A 43 -0.87 -6.80 23.00
CA PRO A 43 -0.81 -7.24 21.62
C PRO A 43 -1.80 -6.49 20.72
N LEU A 44 -1.36 -6.12 19.53
CA LEU A 44 -2.20 -5.55 18.50
C LEU A 44 -2.63 -6.67 17.56
N GLU A 45 -3.91 -7.00 17.55
CA GLU A 45 -4.43 -8.15 16.81
C GLU A 45 -5.28 -7.78 15.62
N ARG A 46 -5.96 -6.63 15.68
CA ARG A 46 -6.93 -6.21 14.66
C ARG A 46 -6.64 -4.81 14.17
N PHE A 47 -6.79 -4.64 12.87
CA PHE A 47 -6.73 -3.34 12.25
C PHE A 47 -8.03 -2.56 12.51
N GLY A 48 -7.93 -1.34 13.00
CA GLY A 48 -9.10 -0.49 13.25
C GLY A 48 -8.86 0.64 14.25
N VAL A 49 -9.94 1.26 14.68
CA VAL A 49 -9.91 2.41 15.62
C VAL A 49 -9.31 2.02 16.98
N ASP A 50 -9.60 0.82 17.46
CA ASP A 50 -9.06 0.33 18.73
C ASP A 50 -7.53 0.20 18.66
N MET A 51 -7.00 -0.26 17.53
CA MET A 51 -5.56 -0.28 17.27
C MET A 51 -4.96 1.12 17.33
N LEU A 52 -5.59 2.10 16.67
CA LEU A 52 -5.13 3.50 16.70
C LEU A 52 -5.16 4.09 18.11
N ARG A 53 -6.17 3.75 18.90
CA ARG A 53 -6.27 4.16 20.30
C ARG A 53 -5.12 3.58 21.12
N ASP A 54 -4.90 2.29 21.01
CA ASP A 54 -3.83 1.59 21.73
C ASP A 54 -2.45 2.18 21.37
N ILE A 55 -2.23 2.52 20.09
CA ILE A 55 -1.01 3.17 19.63
C ILE A 55 -0.88 4.58 20.22
N ALA A 56 -1.94 5.37 20.20
CA ALA A 56 -1.92 6.74 20.70
C ALA A 56 -1.66 6.83 22.22
N GLU A 57 -2.17 5.87 22.97
CA GLU A 57 -2.02 5.80 24.42
C GLU A 57 -0.71 5.12 24.87
N ALA A 58 -0.03 4.43 23.96
CA ALA A 58 1.21 3.72 24.27
C ALA A 58 2.39 4.69 24.40
N ARG A 59 3.38 4.29 25.19
CA ARG A 59 4.69 4.92 25.22
C ARG A 59 5.63 4.34 24.17
N THR A 60 5.50 3.04 23.94
CA THR A 60 6.33 2.30 22.99
C THR A 60 5.46 1.36 22.18
N VAL A 61 5.65 1.37 20.86
CA VAL A 61 5.04 0.43 19.94
C VAL A 61 6.12 -0.49 19.40
N THR A 62 5.94 -1.80 19.55
CA THR A 62 6.85 -2.80 19.01
C THR A 62 6.37 -3.21 17.62
N VAL A 63 7.28 -3.16 16.65
CA VAL A 63 7.04 -3.54 15.26
C VAL A 63 7.99 -4.63 14.83
N LEU A 64 7.59 -5.42 13.86
CA LEU A 64 8.47 -6.36 13.16
C LEU A 64 9.02 -5.65 11.91
N ARG A 65 10.32 -5.42 11.90
CA ARG A 65 11.05 -4.73 10.82
C ARG A 65 12.16 -5.60 10.31
N ASP A 66 12.12 -5.95 9.03
CA ASP A 66 13.12 -6.83 8.40
C ASP A 66 13.33 -8.16 9.16
N GLY A 67 12.24 -8.73 9.67
CA GLY A 67 12.26 -9.97 10.44
C GLY A 67 12.75 -9.85 11.89
N LYS A 68 12.96 -8.62 12.38
CA LYS A 68 13.42 -8.34 13.74
C LYS A 68 12.46 -7.39 14.45
N GLU A 69 12.30 -7.58 15.74
CA GLU A 69 11.55 -6.64 16.57
C GLU A 69 12.29 -5.31 16.72
N ALA A 70 11.58 -4.21 16.50
CA ALA A 70 12.06 -2.86 16.72
C ALA A 70 11.05 -2.09 17.57
N GLU A 71 11.53 -1.17 18.39
CA GLU A 71 10.69 -0.33 19.25
C GLU A 71 10.60 1.09 18.67
N VAL A 72 9.38 1.61 18.62
CA VAL A 72 9.08 2.98 18.23
C VAL A 72 8.55 3.72 19.46
N TYR A 73 9.22 4.79 19.85
CA TYR A 73 8.82 5.59 21.01
C TYR A 73 7.77 6.61 20.59
N MET A 74 6.60 6.52 21.21
CA MET A 74 5.47 7.40 20.90
C MET A 74 5.57 8.70 21.68
N PRO A 75 5.38 9.86 21.02
CA PRO A 75 5.16 11.14 21.69
C PRO A 75 3.75 11.19 22.30
N GLU A 76 3.49 12.18 23.12
CA GLU A 76 2.12 12.50 23.51
C GLU A 76 1.33 12.93 22.28
N ILE A 77 0.37 12.12 21.88
CA ILE A 77 -0.46 12.37 20.70
C ILE A 77 -1.91 11.98 21.00
N SER A 78 -2.83 12.78 20.51
CA SER A 78 -4.26 12.52 20.66
C SER A 78 -4.73 11.50 19.60
N LEU A 79 -5.59 10.57 20.02
CA LEU A 79 -6.30 9.71 19.06
C LEU A 79 -7.04 10.52 18.01
N LEU A 80 -7.63 11.64 18.37
CA LEU A 80 -8.33 12.51 17.42
C LEU A 80 -7.41 13.07 16.34
N ASP A 81 -6.17 13.38 16.68
CA ASP A 81 -5.20 13.89 15.72
C ASP A 81 -4.84 12.83 14.68
N ILE A 82 -4.53 11.62 15.13
CA ILE A 82 -4.15 10.53 14.22
C ILE A 82 -5.35 9.94 13.45
N ALA A 83 -6.55 9.99 14.04
CA ALA A 83 -7.75 9.50 13.37
C ALA A 83 -8.25 10.42 12.25
N LYS A 84 -7.87 11.68 12.28
CA LYS A 84 -8.23 12.69 11.26
C LYS A 84 -7.18 12.84 10.16
N ASP A 85 -6.03 12.22 10.30
CA ASP A 85 -4.96 12.34 9.31
C ASP A 85 -5.42 11.85 7.93
N ASP A 86 -5.08 12.63 6.91
CA ASP A 86 -5.28 12.29 5.52
C ASP A 86 -3.96 12.58 4.76
N PRO A 87 -3.28 11.58 4.24
CA PRO A 87 -3.60 10.15 4.31
C PRO A 87 -3.57 9.57 5.74
N MET A 88 -4.24 8.44 5.91
CA MET A 88 -4.38 7.77 7.21
C MET A 88 -3.02 7.48 7.85
N PHE A 89 -2.95 7.59 9.18
CA PHE A 89 -1.74 7.32 9.97
C PHE A 89 -1.08 5.99 9.60
N VAL A 90 -1.88 4.96 9.46
CA VAL A 90 -1.43 3.63 9.03
C VAL A 90 -2.46 2.97 8.14
N THR A 91 -2.00 2.33 7.06
CA THR A 91 -2.82 1.52 6.15
C THR A 91 -2.10 0.21 5.82
N ALA A 92 -2.85 -0.81 5.41
CA ALA A 92 -2.25 -2.04 4.94
C ALA A 92 -1.51 -1.82 3.61
N LEU A 93 -0.32 -2.40 3.49
CA LEU A 93 0.35 -2.52 2.19
C LEU A 93 -0.27 -3.67 1.41
N VAL A 94 -0.80 -3.36 0.24
CA VAL A 94 -1.36 -4.36 -0.66
C VAL A 94 -0.23 -4.90 -1.53
N PRO A 95 -0.06 -6.25 -1.61
CA PRO A 95 0.96 -6.82 -2.48
C PRO A 95 0.73 -6.42 -3.94
N ASN A 96 1.81 -6.23 -4.67
CA ASN A 96 1.80 -5.88 -6.10
C ASN A 96 1.64 -7.10 -7.02
N VAL A 97 0.88 -8.09 -6.58
CA VAL A 97 0.51 -9.28 -7.34
C VAL A 97 -0.88 -9.09 -7.93
N VAL A 98 -1.01 -9.36 -9.22
CA VAL A 98 -2.28 -9.23 -9.93
C VAL A 98 -3.23 -10.33 -9.48
N ASP A 99 -4.37 -9.93 -8.91
CA ASP A 99 -5.42 -10.86 -8.49
C ASP A 99 -6.45 -11.10 -9.60
N SER A 100 -6.77 -10.06 -10.35
CA SER A 100 -7.64 -10.17 -11.51
C SER A 100 -7.31 -9.09 -12.54
N VAL A 101 -7.64 -9.35 -13.79
CA VAL A 101 -7.45 -8.43 -14.91
C VAL A 101 -8.81 -8.10 -15.51
N ILE A 102 -9.06 -6.81 -15.75
CA ILE A 102 -10.29 -6.36 -16.42
C ILE A 102 -10.24 -6.81 -17.88
N PRO A 103 -11.18 -7.62 -18.37
CA PRO A 103 -11.21 -8.04 -19.76
C PRO A 103 -11.25 -6.83 -20.73
N GLY A 104 -10.31 -6.80 -21.68
CA GLY A 104 -10.15 -5.69 -22.60
C GLY A 104 -9.51 -4.43 -22.03
N GLY A 105 -9.10 -4.44 -20.75
CA GLY A 105 -8.35 -3.37 -20.13
C GLY A 105 -6.88 -3.34 -20.56
N GLY A 106 -6.15 -2.32 -20.12
CA GLY A 106 -4.75 -2.12 -20.50
C GLY A 106 -3.83 -3.26 -20.11
N LEU A 107 -4.01 -3.84 -18.92
CA LEU A 107 -3.24 -5.00 -18.47
C LEU A 107 -3.55 -6.25 -19.29
N ASP A 108 -4.83 -6.50 -19.59
CA ASP A 108 -5.24 -7.65 -20.40
C ASP A 108 -4.66 -7.55 -21.82
N LYS A 109 -4.75 -6.41 -22.46
CA LYS A 109 -4.18 -6.15 -23.80
C LYS A 109 -2.66 -6.28 -23.82
N ALA A 110 -1.99 -5.97 -22.73
CA ALA A 110 -0.54 -6.14 -22.58
C ALA A 110 -0.10 -7.56 -22.28
N GLY A 111 -1.03 -8.49 -22.00
CA GLY A 111 -0.74 -9.87 -21.69
C GLY A 111 -0.42 -10.14 -20.22
N ILE A 112 -0.70 -9.20 -19.33
CA ILE A 112 -0.58 -9.38 -17.88
C ILE A 112 -1.70 -10.32 -17.40
N GLN A 113 -1.37 -11.26 -16.54
CA GLN A 113 -2.29 -12.30 -16.07
C GLN A 113 -2.35 -12.31 -14.54
N LYS A 114 -3.40 -12.94 -14.02
CA LYS A 114 -3.51 -13.26 -12.60
C LYS A 114 -2.26 -14.00 -12.11
N GLY A 115 -1.73 -13.59 -10.98
CA GLY A 115 -0.52 -14.16 -10.37
C GLY A 115 0.77 -13.47 -10.79
N ASP A 116 0.75 -12.59 -11.79
CA ASP A 116 1.93 -11.81 -12.16
C ASP A 116 2.24 -10.77 -11.07
N SER A 117 3.52 -10.60 -10.78
CA SER A 117 3.99 -9.54 -9.90
C SER A 117 4.41 -8.32 -10.71
N LEU A 118 3.87 -7.16 -10.40
CA LEU A 118 4.26 -5.89 -11.02
C LEU A 118 5.51 -5.36 -10.32
N VAL A 119 6.61 -5.25 -11.04
CA VAL A 119 7.93 -4.93 -10.46
C VAL A 119 8.27 -3.46 -10.57
N ALA A 120 8.02 -2.86 -11.73
CA ALA A 120 8.36 -1.46 -11.98
C ALA A 120 7.44 -0.84 -13.04
N VAL A 121 7.30 0.47 -12.98
CA VAL A 121 6.59 1.29 -13.97
C VAL A 121 7.49 2.45 -14.36
N ASN A 122 7.73 2.64 -15.67
CA ASN A 122 8.56 3.70 -16.22
C ASN A 122 9.96 3.79 -15.56
N GLY A 123 10.54 2.63 -15.25
CA GLY A 123 11.86 2.55 -14.62
C GLY A 123 11.87 2.73 -13.10
N GLU A 124 10.74 3.04 -12.48
CA GLU A 124 10.61 3.17 -11.03
C GLU A 124 10.06 1.89 -10.40
N ARG A 125 10.75 1.39 -9.41
CA ARG A 125 10.38 0.17 -8.72
C ARG A 125 9.06 0.33 -7.95
N LEU A 126 8.18 -0.66 -8.09
CA LEU A 126 6.94 -0.77 -7.32
C LEU A 126 7.18 -1.66 -6.10
N ASN A 127 6.97 -1.12 -4.92
CA ASN A 127 7.05 -1.88 -3.67
C ASN A 127 5.70 -2.43 -3.22
N SER A 128 4.60 -1.89 -3.77
CA SER A 128 3.24 -2.28 -3.42
C SER A 128 2.26 -1.86 -4.50
N TRP A 129 1.05 -2.41 -4.44
CA TRP A 129 -0.05 -1.96 -5.28
C TRP A 129 -0.41 -0.50 -5.03
N ASN A 130 -0.29 -0.05 -3.78
CA ASN A 130 -0.52 1.35 -3.42
C ASN A 130 0.38 2.30 -4.21
N ALA A 131 1.64 1.93 -4.43
CA ALA A 131 2.57 2.72 -5.22
C ALA A 131 2.14 2.84 -6.70
N LEU A 132 1.55 1.79 -7.26
CA LEU A 132 0.99 1.83 -8.62
C LEU A 132 -0.21 2.79 -8.70
N VAL A 133 -1.13 2.71 -7.74
CA VAL A 133 -2.30 3.60 -7.69
C VAL A 133 -1.87 5.06 -7.59
N GLU A 134 -0.93 5.37 -6.72
CA GLU A 134 -0.37 6.72 -6.58
C GLU A 134 0.24 7.23 -7.86
N LYS A 135 0.98 6.39 -8.61
CA LYS A 135 1.54 6.76 -9.91
C LYS A 135 0.46 7.04 -10.94
N LEU A 136 -0.59 6.22 -11.00
CA LEU A 136 -1.72 6.43 -11.91
C LEU A 136 -2.46 7.73 -11.60
N ASP A 137 -2.68 8.04 -10.32
CA ASP A 137 -3.31 9.28 -9.89
C ASP A 137 -2.46 10.50 -10.27
N ASN A 138 -1.14 10.44 -10.11
CA ASN A 138 -0.23 11.50 -10.52
C ASN A 138 -0.22 11.70 -12.04
N MET A 139 -0.23 10.61 -12.82
CA MET A 139 -0.31 10.68 -14.28
C MET A 139 -1.63 11.28 -14.74
N GLN A 140 -2.73 10.97 -14.05
CA GLN A 140 -4.04 11.58 -14.34
C GLN A 140 -4.01 13.09 -14.08
N ALA A 141 -3.46 13.52 -12.95
CA ALA A 141 -3.34 14.95 -12.63
C ALA A 141 -2.51 15.70 -13.65
N ASP A 142 -1.39 15.13 -14.11
CA ASP A 142 -0.56 15.71 -15.16
C ASP A 142 -1.30 15.78 -16.50
N ALA A 143 -2.04 14.73 -16.86
CA ALA A 143 -2.80 14.66 -18.10
C ALA A 143 -3.99 15.64 -18.13
N GLU A 144 -4.63 15.90 -17.00
CA GLU A 144 -5.66 16.94 -16.89
C GLU A 144 -5.11 18.32 -17.25
N THR A 145 -3.85 18.59 -16.93
CA THR A 145 -3.15 19.83 -17.27
C THR A 145 -2.80 19.89 -18.75
N THR A 146 -2.45 18.77 -19.38
CA THR A 146 -2.03 18.70 -20.80
C THR A 146 -3.18 18.36 -21.75
N GLY A 147 -4.32 17.89 -21.25
CA GLY A 147 -5.49 17.47 -22.03
C GLY A 147 -5.38 16.06 -22.63
N ASP A 148 -4.44 15.24 -22.15
CA ASP A 148 -4.26 13.87 -22.62
C ASP A 148 -5.39 12.95 -22.10
N LYS A 149 -5.80 12.00 -22.95
CA LYS A 149 -6.88 11.05 -22.65
C LYS A 149 -6.37 9.64 -22.35
N GLY A 150 -5.33 9.55 -21.57
CA GLY A 150 -4.68 8.29 -21.25
C GLY A 150 -3.20 8.34 -21.56
N VAL A 151 -2.45 7.41 -21.01
CA VAL A 151 -1.00 7.32 -21.16
C VAL A 151 -0.55 5.90 -21.47
N ALA A 152 0.55 5.79 -22.20
CA ALA A 152 1.30 4.54 -22.32
C ALA A 152 2.40 4.51 -21.28
N MET A 153 2.54 3.38 -20.56
CA MET A 153 3.60 3.18 -19.59
C MET A 153 4.34 1.87 -19.85
N GLN A 154 5.63 1.87 -19.59
CA GLN A 154 6.41 0.65 -19.61
C GLN A 154 6.32 -0.03 -18.24
N MET A 155 5.87 -1.26 -18.22
CA MET A 155 5.67 -2.04 -16.99
C MET A 155 6.54 -3.28 -17.03
N VAL A 156 7.32 -3.46 -15.96
CA VAL A 156 8.08 -4.69 -15.73
C VAL A 156 7.26 -5.59 -14.82
N TYR A 157 7.05 -6.83 -15.23
CA TYR A 157 6.37 -7.83 -14.42
C TYR A 157 7.21 -9.09 -14.27
N SER A 158 6.91 -9.88 -13.27
CA SER A 158 7.55 -11.17 -13.02
C SER A 158 6.51 -12.27 -13.04
N ARG A 159 6.80 -13.33 -13.78
CA ARG A 159 5.98 -14.54 -13.89
C ARG A 159 6.87 -15.76 -13.74
N GLY A 160 6.62 -16.55 -12.70
CA GLY A 160 7.43 -17.75 -12.45
C GLY A 160 8.92 -17.48 -12.25
N GLY A 161 9.30 -16.33 -11.69
CA GLY A 161 10.67 -15.92 -11.47
C GLY A 161 11.36 -15.24 -12.67
N LEU A 162 10.69 -15.18 -13.82
CA LEU A 162 11.19 -14.51 -15.03
C LEU A 162 10.57 -13.11 -15.13
N ARG A 163 11.39 -12.11 -15.46
CA ARG A 163 10.96 -10.73 -15.66
C ARG A 163 10.85 -10.41 -17.14
N ASP A 164 9.82 -9.67 -17.49
CA ASP A 164 9.62 -9.14 -18.83
C ASP A 164 9.07 -7.72 -18.77
N THR A 165 9.18 -7.00 -19.86
CA THR A 165 8.72 -5.62 -19.98
C THR A 165 7.67 -5.53 -21.07
N VAL A 166 6.53 -4.90 -20.74
CA VAL A 166 5.45 -4.64 -21.69
C VAL A 166 5.03 -3.19 -21.65
N THR A 167 4.39 -2.72 -22.72
CA THR A 167 3.75 -1.41 -22.75
C THR A 167 2.29 -1.58 -22.39
N VAL A 168 1.84 -0.87 -21.35
CA VAL A 168 0.46 -0.85 -20.88
C VAL A 168 -0.14 0.50 -21.23
N HIS A 169 -1.33 0.49 -21.82
CA HIS A 169 -2.09 1.70 -22.15
C HIS A 169 -3.23 1.86 -21.15
N THR A 170 -3.33 3.02 -20.52
CA THR A 170 -4.50 3.37 -19.73
C THR A 170 -5.66 3.79 -20.64
N ASP A 171 -6.90 3.64 -20.15
CA ASP A 171 -8.06 4.24 -20.79
C ASP A 171 -8.16 5.76 -20.47
N SER A 172 -9.22 6.42 -20.97
CA SER A 172 -9.44 7.86 -20.72
C SER A 172 -9.70 8.21 -19.26
N LEU A 173 -9.98 7.22 -18.42
CA LEU A 173 -10.14 7.35 -16.97
C LEU A 173 -8.90 6.85 -16.19
N PHE A 174 -7.79 6.62 -16.88
CA PHE A 174 -6.53 6.14 -16.31
C PHE A 174 -6.64 4.79 -15.56
N ARG A 175 -7.53 3.93 -16.06
CA ARG A 175 -7.67 2.55 -15.58
C ARG A 175 -6.82 1.60 -16.43
N VAL A 176 -6.37 0.52 -15.84
CA VAL A 176 -5.56 -0.52 -16.49
C VAL A 176 -6.19 -1.90 -16.45
#